data_334e38e7f3ca411f04f782b79892939c
#
_entry.id   334e38e7f3ca411f04f782b79892939c
#
_cell.length_a   1.000
_cell.length_b   1.000
_cell.length_c   1.000
_cell.angle_alpha   90.00
_cell.angle_beta   90.00
_cell.angle_gamma   90.00
#
_symmetry.space_group_name_H-M   'P 1'
#
loop_
_entity.id
_entity.type
_entity.pdbx_description
1 polymer ?
#
loop_
_entity_poly.entity_id
_entity_poly.type
_entity_poly.pdbx_seq_one_letter_code
_entity_poly.pdbx_strand_id
1 'polypeptide(L)'
;MKKLVVFLVAICLMLTGCGQNKTATTKKTKKLKKVTVVLDWTPNTNHTGLFVAKEKGYFKEQGLDVDIISPGETGADQLVASGKADFGVSYQESITQARVQNVPIVSIAAIIQHNTSGFASPVKKEIKSPKDFVGKTYGGWGSPVEKAILKSLMSEENANVNKLNIVNMGDADFFTAVKRDIDFAWIYQGWTGIEAELRGEKLNMIYLTDYSKKLDYYTPVLATNEKMISKNPKIVKAFVAAASKGYNFAIDNPKEAASILIKDNPDLDKKLVEKSQEWLASKYKDDADRWGEQKLSVWKNYADFLAENKLLEGNFKPKEAFTNDFLPAK
;
A
#
# COMPACT_ATOMS: atom_id res chain seq x y z
N MET A 1 45.06 -51.77 61.66
CA MET A 1 46.40 -52.41 61.50
C MET A 1 46.98 -52.00 60.15
N LYS A 2 48.14 -51.39 60.20
CA LYS A 2 49.23 -51.33 59.20
C LYS A 2 48.91 -50.81 57.84
N LYS A 3 49.24 -49.52 57.53
CA LYS A 3 50.51 -49.13 56.87
C LYS A 3 50.66 -49.66 55.43
N LEU A 4 50.71 -48.77 54.40
CA LEU A 4 51.96 -48.40 53.73
C LEU A 4 51.81 -47.23 52.77
N VAL A 5 52.72 -46.29 52.93
CA VAL A 5 53.07 -45.16 52.13
C VAL A 5 53.94 -45.63 50.97
N VAL A 6 53.76 -45.18 49.75
CA VAL A 6 54.88 -45.06 48.79
C VAL A 6 54.71 -43.77 47.99
N PHE A 7 55.70 -42.93 48.14
CA PHE A 7 56.13 -41.78 47.37
C PHE A 7 56.62 -42.18 45.99
N LEU A 8 56.32 -41.51 44.94
CA LEU A 8 57.26 -41.38 43.83
C LEU A 8 57.04 -40.01 43.10
N VAL A 9 58.18 -39.42 42.90
CA VAL A 9 58.52 -38.06 42.50
C VAL A 9 58.53 -37.88 40.99
N ALA A 10 58.15 -36.69 40.57
CA ALA A 10 58.59 -35.87 39.42
C ALA A 10 58.65 -36.47 38.02
N ILE A 11 58.16 -35.69 37.08
CA ILE A 11 58.99 -34.96 36.07
C ILE A 11 58.14 -33.93 35.36
N CYS A 12 58.58 -32.67 35.44
CA CYS A 12 58.12 -31.54 34.60
C CYS A 12 58.51 -31.77 33.14
N LEU A 13 57.57 -31.61 32.24
CA LEU A 13 57.92 -31.28 30.87
C LEU A 13 57.02 -30.12 30.44
N MET A 14 57.62 -28.93 30.37
CA MET A 14 57.05 -27.71 29.76
C MET A 14 56.95 -27.98 28.25
N LEU A 15 55.71 -27.93 27.75
CA LEU A 15 55.45 -27.74 26.33
C LEU A 15 54.70 -26.43 26.21
N THR A 16 55.41 -25.37 25.82
CA THR A 16 54.90 -24.11 25.34
C THR A 16 54.12 -24.34 24.05
N GLY A 17 52.79 -24.48 24.18
CA GLY A 17 51.87 -24.47 23.06
C GLY A 17 51.34 -23.04 22.87
N CYS A 18 51.78 -22.31 21.84
CA CYS A 18 51.15 -21.11 21.34
C CYS A 18 49.71 -21.42 20.91
N GLY A 19 48.76 -21.29 21.82
CA GLY A 19 47.34 -21.29 21.50
C GLY A 19 46.93 -19.93 20.97
N GLN A 20 46.78 -19.83 19.64
CA GLN A 20 46.06 -18.71 19.02
C GLN A 20 44.64 -18.65 19.61
N ASN A 21 44.41 -17.67 20.50
CA ASN A 21 43.10 -17.28 20.93
C ASN A 21 42.34 -16.72 19.71
N LYS A 22 41.65 -17.60 18.97
CA LYS A 22 40.55 -17.15 18.11
C LYS A 22 39.47 -16.64 19.04
N THR A 23 39.47 -15.32 19.27
CA THR A 23 38.34 -14.61 19.85
C THR A 23 37.17 -14.84 18.91
N ALA A 24 36.35 -15.82 19.18
CA ALA A 24 35.06 -15.99 18.55
C ALA A 24 34.23 -14.77 18.97
N THR A 25 34.19 -13.78 18.11
CA THR A 25 33.28 -12.64 18.22
C THR A 25 31.88 -13.22 18.08
N THR A 26 31.27 -13.59 19.19
CA THR A 26 29.86 -13.90 19.27
C THR A 26 29.15 -12.61 18.84
N LYS A 27 28.73 -12.54 17.57
CA LYS A 27 27.75 -11.53 17.11
C LYS A 27 26.53 -11.69 18.01
N LYS A 28 26.39 -10.80 19.01
CA LYS A 28 25.12 -10.66 19.75
C LYS A 28 24.04 -10.47 18.70
N THR A 29 23.22 -11.49 18.47
CA THR A 29 22.03 -11.39 17.64
C THR A 29 21.16 -10.30 18.23
N LYS A 30 21.14 -9.14 17.58
CA LYS A 30 20.34 -7.99 18.01
C LYS A 30 18.88 -8.45 17.98
N LYS A 31 18.21 -8.44 19.14
CA LYS A 31 16.79 -8.82 19.22
C LYS A 31 15.99 -7.92 18.29
N LEU A 32 15.32 -8.51 17.30
CA LEU A 32 14.50 -7.78 16.36
C LEU A 32 13.29 -7.15 17.08
N LYS A 33 12.92 -5.95 16.67
CA LYS A 33 11.71 -5.28 17.16
C LYS A 33 10.52 -5.77 16.36
N LYS A 34 9.54 -6.39 17.02
CA LYS A 34 8.27 -6.77 16.38
C LYS A 34 7.48 -5.54 16.01
N VAL A 35 6.94 -5.55 14.80
CA VAL A 35 6.11 -4.49 14.20
C VAL A 35 5.01 -5.16 13.37
N THR A 36 3.81 -4.57 13.39
CA THR A 36 2.68 -5.04 12.61
C THR A 36 2.33 -4.02 11.53
N VAL A 37 2.15 -4.49 10.30
CA VAL A 37 1.54 -3.71 9.20
C VAL A 37 0.25 -4.38 8.74
N VAL A 38 -0.84 -3.61 8.72
CA VAL A 38 -2.16 -4.09 8.27
C VAL A 38 -2.38 -3.66 6.84
N LEU A 39 -2.75 -4.59 5.97
CA LEU A 39 -3.13 -4.29 4.60
C LEU A 39 -4.52 -3.62 4.55
N ASP A 40 -4.80 -2.94 3.46
CA ASP A 40 -6.10 -2.30 3.20
C ASP A 40 -7.16 -3.29 2.70
N TRP A 41 -6.71 -4.37 2.06
CA TRP A 41 -7.55 -5.39 1.44
C TRP A 41 -6.82 -6.74 1.41
N THR A 42 -7.38 -7.72 0.70
CA THR A 42 -6.69 -8.99 0.42
C THR A 42 -5.34 -8.70 -0.26
N PRO A 43 -4.31 -9.52 0.00
CA PRO A 43 -3.01 -9.35 -0.64
C PRO A 43 -3.14 -9.21 -2.16
N ASN A 44 -2.47 -8.20 -2.71
CA ASN A 44 -2.44 -7.93 -4.15
C ASN A 44 -1.14 -7.18 -4.49
N THR A 45 -0.99 -6.79 -5.74
CA THR A 45 0.26 -6.19 -6.21
C THR A 45 0.57 -4.82 -5.62
N ASN A 46 -0.40 -4.07 -5.07
CA ASN A 46 -0.10 -2.86 -4.31
C ASN A 46 0.81 -3.15 -3.10
N HIS A 47 0.78 -4.37 -2.57
CA HIS A 47 1.53 -4.78 -1.38
C HIS A 47 2.87 -5.45 -1.69
N THR A 48 3.20 -5.68 -2.95
CA THR A 48 4.38 -6.48 -3.36
C THR A 48 5.66 -6.01 -2.70
N GLY A 49 5.89 -4.69 -2.61
CA GLY A 49 7.11 -4.16 -1.98
C GLY A 49 7.26 -4.54 -0.50
N LEU A 50 6.16 -4.69 0.23
CA LEU A 50 6.18 -5.15 1.64
C LEU A 50 6.58 -6.63 1.73
N PHE A 51 6.01 -7.49 0.89
CA PHE A 51 6.35 -8.91 0.83
C PHE A 51 7.79 -9.13 0.37
N VAL A 52 8.25 -8.36 -0.63
CA VAL A 52 9.66 -8.36 -1.06
C VAL A 52 10.58 -7.94 0.09
N ALA A 53 10.25 -6.87 0.82
CA ALA A 53 11.07 -6.40 1.94
C ALA A 53 11.17 -7.45 3.06
N LYS A 54 10.10 -8.22 3.28
CA LYS A 54 10.07 -9.32 4.24
C LYS A 54 10.92 -10.51 3.76
N GLU A 55 10.66 -11.02 2.56
CA GLU A 55 11.34 -12.19 1.99
C GLU A 55 12.84 -11.95 1.78
N LYS A 56 13.22 -10.78 1.23
CA LYS A 56 14.62 -10.38 1.03
C LYS A 56 15.34 -10.01 2.32
N GLY A 57 14.65 -10.00 3.46
CA GLY A 57 15.25 -9.68 4.76
C GLY A 57 15.53 -8.20 5.00
N TYR A 58 15.03 -7.27 4.17
CA TYR A 58 15.29 -5.83 4.32
C TYR A 58 14.76 -5.27 5.64
N PHE A 59 13.63 -5.78 6.15
CA PHE A 59 13.15 -5.45 7.48
C PHE A 59 14.11 -5.93 8.58
N LYS A 60 14.63 -7.17 8.46
CA LYS A 60 15.59 -7.74 9.42
C LYS A 60 16.90 -6.96 9.45
N GLU A 61 17.40 -6.52 8.28
CA GLU A 61 18.57 -5.63 8.18
C GLU A 61 18.38 -4.34 8.98
N GLN A 62 17.16 -3.81 9.01
CA GLN A 62 16.77 -2.64 9.80
C GLN A 62 16.45 -2.95 11.27
N GLY A 63 16.63 -4.21 11.70
CA GLY A 63 16.34 -4.64 13.07
C GLY A 63 14.86 -4.85 13.37
N LEU A 64 14.02 -5.03 12.36
CA LEU A 64 12.58 -5.24 12.48
C LEU A 64 12.19 -6.69 12.15
N ASP A 65 11.23 -7.21 12.92
CA ASP A 65 10.48 -8.44 12.63
C ASP A 65 9.06 -8.01 12.30
N VAL A 66 8.73 -8.00 10.99
CA VAL A 66 7.48 -7.41 10.49
C VAL A 66 6.45 -8.50 10.22
N ASP A 67 5.30 -8.37 10.88
CA ASP A 67 4.12 -9.17 10.62
C ASP A 67 3.18 -8.40 9.67
N ILE A 68 2.87 -9.01 8.51
CA ILE A 68 1.96 -8.45 7.51
C ILE A 68 0.64 -9.19 7.68
N ILE A 69 -0.41 -8.45 8.03
CA ILE A 69 -1.73 -9.03 8.30
C ILE A 69 -2.80 -8.41 7.40
N SER A 70 -3.77 -9.22 7.02
CA SER A 70 -4.95 -8.74 6.29
C SER A 70 -5.85 -7.90 7.20
N PRO A 71 -6.62 -6.95 6.67
CA PRO A 71 -7.58 -6.20 7.46
C PRO A 71 -8.67 -7.15 7.97
N GLY A 72 -9.07 -6.97 9.23
CA GLY A 72 -10.30 -7.55 9.74
C GLY A 72 -11.46 -6.58 9.55
N GLU A 73 -12.57 -6.84 10.22
CA GLU A 73 -13.78 -5.97 10.19
C GLU A 73 -13.49 -4.53 10.66
N THR A 74 -12.46 -4.34 11.50
CA THR A 74 -12.10 -3.01 12.03
C THR A 74 -11.44 -2.12 10.97
N GLY A 75 -10.80 -2.69 9.95
CA GLY A 75 -10.04 -1.95 8.94
C GLY A 75 -8.67 -1.43 9.41
N ALA A 76 -7.79 -1.14 8.43
CA ALA A 76 -6.41 -0.74 8.71
C ALA A 76 -6.31 0.61 9.44
N ASP A 77 -7.05 1.62 8.99
CA ASP A 77 -6.96 2.99 9.51
C ASP A 77 -7.30 3.08 11.00
N GLN A 78 -8.35 2.38 11.44
CA GLN A 78 -8.72 2.34 12.85
C GLN A 78 -7.67 1.63 13.73
N LEU A 79 -7.10 0.52 13.23
CA LEU A 79 -6.05 -0.21 13.94
C LEU A 79 -4.78 0.63 14.08
N VAL A 80 -4.39 1.34 13.03
CA VAL A 80 -3.24 2.26 13.03
C VAL A 80 -3.49 3.45 13.94
N ALA A 81 -4.61 4.15 13.78
CA ALA A 81 -4.92 5.35 14.55
C ALA A 81 -5.01 5.05 16.06
N SER A 82 -5.58 3.91 16.45
CA SER A 82 -5.65 3.47 17.85
C SER A 82 -4.33 2.94 18.40
N GLY A 83 -3.31 2.72 17.57
CA GLY A 83 -2.02 2.13 17.94
C GLY A 83 -2.09 0.62 18.21
N LYS A 84 -3.12 -0.08 17.74
CA LYS A 84 -3.20 -1.55 17.76
C LYS A 84 -2.36 -2.18 16.66
N ALA A 85 -2.10 -1.44 15.58
CA ALA A 85 -1.10 -1.74 14.58
C ALA A 85 -0.10 -0.57 14.48
N ASP A 86 1.15 -0.87 14.12
CA ASP A 86 2.21 0.13 14.00
C ASP A 86 2.12 0.88 12.67
N PHE A 87 1.80 0.15 11.60
CA PHE A 87 1.69 0.66 10.24
C PHE A 87 0.46 0.07 9.55
N GLY A 88 0.04 0.71 8.46
CA GLY A 88 -1.03 0.21 7.61
C GLY A 88 -0.90 0.69 6.19
N VAL A 89 -1.61 0.01 5.30
CA VAL A 89 -1.93 0.50 3.97
C VAL A 89 -3.25 1.24 4.08
N SER A 90 -3.30 2.44 3.51
CA SER A 90 -4.44 3.35 3.55
C SER A 90 -4.55 4.11 2.23
N TYR A 91 -5.41 5.09 2.18
CA TYR A 91 -5.67 5.92 1.00
C TYR A 91 -5.64 7.40 1.39
N GLN A 92 -5.21 8.26 0.46
CA GLN A 92 -5.26 9.72 0.71
C GLN A 92 -6.66 10.19 1.08
N GLU A 93 -7.69 9.63 0.46
CA GLU A 93 -9.10 9.94 0.73
C GLU A 93 -9.46 9.67 2.18
N SER A 94 -9.16 8.46 2.65
CA SER A 94 -9.45 8.04 4.03
C SER A 94 -8.68 8.87 5.05
N ILE A 95 -7.39 9.11 4.80
CA ILE A 95 -6.57 9.95 5.69
C ILE A 95 -7.11 11.39 5.72
N THR A 96 -7.52 11.96 4.58
CA THR A 96 -8.10 13.31 4.53
C THR A 96 -9.34 13.40 5.40
N GLN A 97 -10.27 12.46 5.29
CA GLN A 97 -11.48 12.42 6.12
C GLN A 97 -11.17 12.19 7.60
N ALA A 98 -10.25 11.28 7.90
CA ALA A 98 -9.83 10.99 9.27
C ALA A 98 -9.18 12.22 9.95
N ARG A 99 -8.32 12.94 9.22
CA ARG A 99 -7.63 14.14 9.74
C ARG A 99 -8.59 15.30 10.03
N VAL A 100 -9.63 15.49 9.23
CA VAL A 100 -10.69 16.47 9.54
C VAL A 100 -11.39 16.15 10.86
N GLN A 101 -11.55 14.87 11.17
CA GLN A 101 -12.12 14.39 12.44
C GLN A 101 -11.09 14.31 13.58
N ASN A 102 -9.89 14.89 13.41
CA ASN A 102 -8.77 14.84 14.34
C ASN A 102 -8.28 13.42 14.69
N VAL A 103 -8.50 12.46 13.82
CA VAL A 103 -7.93 11.11 13.94
C VAL A 103 -6.43 11.18 13.61
N PRO A 104 -5.54 10.70 14.52
CA PRO A 104 -4.09 10.95 14.41
C PRO A 104 -3.37 10.01 13.45
N ILE A 105 -3.90 9.80 12.23
CA ILE A 105 -3.27 9.00 11.18
C ILE A 105 -2.49 9.89 10.22
N VAL A 106 -1.32 9.43 9.76
CA VAL A 106 -0.40 10.19 8.90
C VAL A 106 0.15 9.29 7.80
N SER A 107 0.09 9.74 6.55
CA SER A 107 0.76 9.08 5.43
C SER A 107 2.27 9.28 5.50
N ILE A 108 3.05 8.22 5.32
CA ILE A 108 4.52 8.22 5.39
C ILE A 108 5.20 7.85 4.08
N ALA A 109 4.44 7.37 3.09
CA ALA A 109 4.91 7.14 1.72
C ALA A 109 3.73 6.90 0.77
N ALA A 110 3.76 7.44 -0.43
CA ALA A 110 2.87 7.03 -1.51
C ALA A 110 3.32 5.67 -2.07
N ILE A 111 2.43 4.69 -2.15
CA ILE A 111 2.74 3.40 -2.77
C ILE A 111 2.74 3.56 -4.28
N ILE A 112 1.73 4.21 -4.83
CA ILE A 112 1.56 4.53 -6.25
C ILE A 112 1.49 6.05 -6.40
N GLN A 113 2.20 6.60 -7.40
CA GLN A 113 2.38 8.04 -7.53
C GLN A 113 1.18 8.77 -8.14
N HIS A 114 0.47 8.12 -9.06
CA HIS A 114 -0.68 8.70 -9.74
C HIS A 114 -1.89 7.79 -9.59
N ASN A 115 -3.07 8.38 -9.59
CA ASN A 115 -4.31 7.62 -9.50
C ASN A 115 -4.53 6.80 -10.77
N THR A 116 -4.54 5.48 -10.63
CA THR A 116 -4.70 4.50 -11.74
C THR A 116 -6.12 3.98 -11.86
N SER A 117 -7.08 4.61 -11.17
CA SER A 117 -8.48 4.19 -11.17
C SER A 117 -9.32 4.97 -12.19
N GLY A 118 -10.47 4.42 -12.49
CA GLY A 118 -11.42 5.05 -13.39
C GLY A 118 -12.72 4.26 -13.50
N PHE A 119 -13.62 4.78 -14.30
CA PHE A 119 -14.87 4.12 -14.60
C PHE A 119 -14.71 3.19 -15.81
N ALA A 120 -15.03 1.91 -15.63
CA ALA A 120 -14.90 0.89 -16.65
C ALA A 120 -16.26 0.33 -17.06
N SER A 121 -16.42 0.09 -18.35
CA SER A 121 -17.60 -0.54 -18.93
C SER A 121 -17.22 -1.55 -20.03
N PRO A 122 -17.95 -2.65 -20.21
CA PRO A 122 -17.78 -3.47 -21.42
C PRO A 122 -17.96 -2.63 -22.69
N VAL A 123 -17.12 -2.83 -23.70
CA VAL A 123 -17.14 -2.05 -24.96
C VAL A 123 -18.55 -2.06 -25.62
N LYS A 124 -19.27 -3.18 -25.49
CA LYS A 124 -20.65 -3.31 -26.02
C LYS A 124 -21.69 -2.38 -25.38
N LYS A 125 -21.37 -1.75 -24.23
CA LYS A 125 -22.24 -0.76 -23.56
C LYS A 125 -22.07 0.65 -24.14
N GLU A 126 -21.06 0.85 -25.03
CA GLU A 126 -20.78 2.10 -25.75
C GLU A 126 -20.60 3.34 -24.85
N ILE A 127 -20.05 3.12 -23.65
CA ILE A 127 -19.70 4.18 -22.69
C ILE A 127 -18.24 4.51 -22.93
N LYS A 128 -17.95 5.67 -23.53
CA LYS A 128 -16.58 6.10 -23.90
C LYS A 128 -16.13 7.37 -23.19
N SER A 129 -17.08 8.11 -22.66
CA SER A 129 -16.82 9.35 -21.93
C SER A 129 -17.92 9.61 -20.88
N PRO A 130 -17.73 10.55 -19.94
CA PRO A 130 -18.71 10.85 -18.90
C PRO A 130 -20.09 11.29 -19.41
N LYS A 131 -20.21 11.86 -20.61
CA LYS A 131 -21.53 12.21 -21.18
C LYS A 131 -22.37 10.96 -21.45
N ASP A 132 -21.73 9.83 -21.75
CA ASP A 132 -22.40 8.57 -22.05
C ASP A 132 -22.98 7.89 -20.80
N PHE A 133 -22.72 8.43 -19.61
CA PHE A 133 -23.31 7.97 -18.35
C PHE A 133 -24.81 8.30 -18.24
N VAL A 134 -25.29 9.25 -19.04
CA VAL A 134 -26.72 9.64 -19.04
C VAL A 134 -27.61 8.43 -19.39
N GLY A 135 -28.55 8.13 -18.48
CA GLY A 135 -29.48 7.00 -18.66
C GLY A 135 -28.88 5.62 -18.37
N LYS A 136 -27.61 5.56 -17.94
CA LYS A 136 -26.94 4.31 -17.56
C LYS A 136 -27.04 4.05 -16.06
N THR A 137 -26.69 2.83 -15.67
CA THR A 137 -26.62 2.39 -14.26
C THR A 137 -25.17 2.23 -13.83
N TYR A 138 -24.75 3.03 -12.86
CA TYR A 138 -23.47 2.92 -12.17
C TYR A 138 -23.59 2.01 -10.96
N GLY A 139 -22.72 1.04 -10.83
CA GLY A 139 -22.55 0.22 -9.63
C GLY A 139 -21.41 0.76 -8.77
N GLY A 140 -21.74 1.19 -7.55
CA GLY A 140 -20.77 1.71 -6.59
C GLY A 140 -20.91 1.06 -5.22
N TRP A 141 -20.13 1.55 -4.26
CA TRP A 141 -20.20 1.08 -2.85
C TRP A 141 -20.98 2.06 -1.94
N GLY A 142 -21.58 3.10 -2.50
CA GLY A 142 -22.47 4.01 -1.78
C GLY A 142 -21.78 5.17 -1.07
N SER A 143 -20.53 5.49 -1.40
CA SER A 143 -19.84 6.64 -0.84
C SER A 143 -20.35 7.97 -1.45
N PRO A 144 -20.56 9.03 -0.65
CA PRO A 144 -20.88 10.36 -1.17
C PRO A 144 -19.83 10.90 -2.14
N VAL A 145 -18.56 10.49 -2.00
CA VAL A 145 -17.45 10.89 -2.87
C VAL A 145 -17.64 10.37 -4.30
N GLU A 146 -18.17 9.15 -4.47
CA GLU A 146 -18.44 8.59 -5.81
C GLU A 146 -19.40 9.49 -6.59
N LYS A 147 -20.51 9.90 -5.96
CA LYS A 147 -21.49 10.79 -6.60
C LYS A 147 -20.88 12.15 -6.96
N ALA A 148 -19.99 12.67 -6.13
CA ALA A 148 -19.32 13.95 -6.40
C ALA A 148 -18.35 13.83 -7.57
N ILE A 149 -17.60 12.75 -7.66
CA ILE A 149 -16.69 12.47 -8.78
C ILE A 149 -17.50 12.30 -10.08
N LEU A 150 -18.53 11.47 -10.08
CA LEU A 150 -19.42 11.30 -11.24
C LEU A 150 -20.01 12.64 -11.69
N LYS A 151 -20.50 13.45 -10.74
CA LYS A 151 -21.02 14.80 -11.03
C LYS A 151 -19.94 15.70 -11.64
N SER A 152 -18.72 15.70 -11.09
CA SER A 152 -17.62 16.50 -11.59
C SER A 152 -17.28 16.12 -13.04
N LEU A 153 -17.06 14.83 -13.31
CA LEU A 153 -16.71 14.35 -14.65
C LEU A 153 -17.82 14.61 -15.67
N MET A 154 -19.08 14.34 -15.30
CA MET A 154 -20.22 14.59 -16.19
C MET A 154 -20.41 16.08 -16.48
N SER A 155 -20.14 16.95 -15.50
CA SER A 155 -20.27 18.41 -15.67
C SER A 155 -19.23 18.96 -16.65
N GLU A 156 -18.03 18.42 -16.73
CA GLU A 156 -17.01 18.80 -17.72
C GLU A 156 -17.51 18.58 -19.16
N GLU A 157 -18.40 17.60 -19.37
CA GLU A 157 -18.99 17.31 -20.67
C GLU A 157 -20.46 17.79 -20.78
N ASN A 158 -20.87 18.75 -19.94
CA ASN A 158 -22.22 19.31 -19.91
C ASN A 158 -23.35 18.27 -19.73
N ALA A 159 -23.06 17.16 -19.06
CA ALA A 159 -23.99 16.08 -18.74
C ALA A 159 -24.57 16.23 -17.32
N ASN A 160 -25.81 15.81 -17.13
CA ASN A 160 -26.52 15.95 -15.86
C ASN A 160 -26.48 14.64 -15.07
N VAL A 161 -25.77 14.64 -13.93
CA VAL A 161 -25.64 13.48 -13.04
C VAL A 161 -26.99 12.95 -12.51
N ASN A 162 -28.02 13.77 -12.44
CA ASN A 162 -29.36 13.33 -12.00
C ASN A 162 -30.05 12.40 -13.01
N LYS A 163 -29.49 12.26 -14.21
CA LYS A 163 -29.95 11.31 -15.23
C LYS A 163 -29.18 10.00 -15.18
N LEU A 164 -28.24 9.84 -14.23
CA LEU A 164 -27.51 8.60 -13.96
C LEU A 164 -28.23 7.81 -12.86
N ASN A 165 -28.44 6.53 -13.07
CA ASN A 165 -28.92 5.64 -12.02
C ASN A 165 -27.70 5.13 -11.20
N ILE A 166 -27.70 5.36 -9.90
CA ILE A 166 -26.62 4.92 -8.99
C ILE A 166 -27.19 3.85 -8.09
N VAL A 167 -26.57 2.65 -8.13
CA VAL A 167 -26.94 1.52 -7.28
C VAL A 167 -25.74 1.10 -6.40
N ASN A 168 -26.02 0.73 -5.17
CA ASN A 168 -24.99 0.15 -4.29
C ASN A 168 -24.86 -1.34 -4.60
N MET A 169 -23.72 -1.76 -5.10
CA MET A 169 -23.40 -3.17 -5.36
C MET A 169 -22.52 -3.81 -4.28
N GLY A 170 -22.06 -3.02 -3.30
CA GLY A 170 -21.16 -3.51 -2.26
C GLY A 170 -19.88 -4.11 -2.87
N ASP A 171 -19.52 -5.30 -2.37
CA ASP A 171 -18.34 -6.05 -2.82
C ASP A 171 -18.65 -7.03 -3.97
N ALA A 172 -19.72 -6.80 -4.74
CA ALA A 172 -20.07 -7.67 -5.87
C ALA A 172 -18.96 -7.67 -6.94
N ASP A 173 -18.72 -8.85 -7.51
CA ASP A 173 -17.74 -9.02 -8.59
C ASP A 173 -18.13 -8.18 -9.81
N PHE A 174 -17.18 -7.37 -10.29
CA PHE A 174 -17.37 -6.47 -11.44
C PHE A 174 -17.92 -7.20 -12.68
N PHE A 175 -17.31 -8.34 -13.05
CA PHE A 175 -17.64 -9.06 -14.26
C PHE A 175 -19.05 -9.69 -14.22
N THR A 176 -19.48 -10.07 -13.03
CA THR A 176 -20.85 -10.56 -12.80
C THR A 176 -21.84 -9.41 -12.85
N ALA A 177 -21.55 -8.30 -12.19
CA ALA A 177 -22.45 -7.16 -12.08
C ALA A 177 -22.70 -6.49 -13.44
N VAL A 178 -21.68 -6.25 -14.27
CA VAL A 178 -21.81 -5.63 -15.60
C VAL A 178 -22.55 -6.52 -16.64
N LYS A 179 -22.68 -7.80 -16.37
CA LYS A 179 -23.47 -8.73 -17.21
C LYS A 179 -24.95 -8.70 -16.90
N ARG A 180 -25.34 -8.25 -15.70
CA ARG A 180 -26.70 -8.34 -15.19
C ARG A 180 -27.34 -6.99 -14.85
N ASP A 181 -26.72 -6.27 -13.94
CA ASP A 181 -27.42 -5.25 -13.14
C ASP A 181 -26.93 -3.83 -13.40
N ILE A 182 -25.67 -3.68 -13.85
CA ILE A 182 -25.04 -2.37 -14.06
C ILE A 182 -24.46 -2.21 -15.45
N ASP A 183 -24.16 -0.98 -15.83
CA ASP A 183 -23.51 -0.67 -17.10
C ASP A 183 -22.02 -0.42 -16.96
N PHE A 184 -21.62 0.15 -15.84
CA PHE A 184 -20.23 0.45 -15.51
C PHE A 184 -19.99 0.55 -14.00
N ALA A 185 -18.72 0.44 -13.60
CA ALA A 185 -18.29 0.63 -12.21
C ALA A 185 -16.93 1.29 -12.14
N TRP A 186 -16.56 1.77 -10.97
CA TRP A 186 -15.21 2.26 -10.68
C TRP A 186 -14.29 1.08 -10.39
N ILE A 187 -13.17 1.02 -11.11
CA ILE A 187 -12.15 -0.02 -10.94
C ILE A 187 -10.74 0.56 -10.91
N TYR A 188 -9.79 -0.27 -10.49
CA TYR A 188 -8.35 0.01 -10.62
C TYR A 188 -7.79 -0.78 -11.80
N GLN A 189 -7.15 -0.06 -12.74
CA GLN A 189 -6.59 -0.69 -13.95
C GLN A 189 -5.56 -1.76 -13.60
N GLY A 190 -4.72 -1.52 -12.59
CA GLY A 190 -3.66 -2.44 -12.17
C GLY A 190 -4.15 -3.80 -11.65
N TRP A 191 -5.43 -3.96 -11.35
CA TRP A 191 -5.99 -5.23 -10.88
C TRP A 191 -7.17 -5.67 -11.75
N THR A 192 -8.34 -5.08 -11.58
CA THR A 192 -9.55 -5.47 -12.34
C THR A 192 -9.41 -5.23 -13.84
N GLY A 193 -8.70 -4.16 -14.26
CA GLY A 193 -8.41 -3.92 -15.68
C GLY A 193 -7.52 -5.00 -16.28
N ILE A 194 -6.46 -5.40 -15.57
CA ILE A 194 -5.59 -6.52 -15.99
C ILE A 194 -6.35 -7.85 -15.99
N GLU A 195 -7.22 -8.07 -15.02
CA GLU A 195 -8.07 -9.26 -15.00
C GLU A 195 -9.00 -9.33 -16.21
N ALA A 196 -9.58 -8.18 -16.62
CA ALA A 196 -10.38 -8.11 -17.83
C ALA A 196 -9.60 -8.52 -19.08
N GLU A 197 -8.36 -8.04 -19.22
CA GLU A 197 -7.48 -8.44 -20.33
C GLU A 197 -7.23 -9.96 -20.33
N LEU A 198 -6.96 -10.55 -19.16
CA LEU A 198 -6.74 -12.00 -19.03
C LEU A 198 -7.98 -12.83 -19.38
N ARG A 199 -9.17 -12.30 -19.06
CA ARG A 199 -10.45 -12.91 -19.40
C ARG A 199 -10.86 -12.69 -20.86
N GLY A 200 -10.11 -11.88 -21.63
CA GLY A 200 -10.47 -11.49 -23.00
C GLY A 200 -11.66 -10.52 -23.07
N GLU A 201 -12.05 -9.92 -21.94
CA GLU A 201 -13.11 -8.93 -21.84
C GLU A 201 -12.56 -7.54 -22.21
N LYS A 202 -13.09 -6.92 -23.25
CA LYS A 202 -12.68 -5.59 -23.69
C LYS A 202 -13.47 -4.53 -22.93
N LEU A 203 -12.76 -3.64 -22.24
CA LEU A 203 -13.35 -2.53 -21.50
C LEU A 203 -13.02 -1.19 -22.16
N ASN A 204 -13.96 -0.26 -22.10
CA ASN A 204 -13.68 1.17 -22.18
C ASN A 204 -13.31 1.62 -20.76
N MET A 205 -12.18 2.31 -20.64
CA MET A 205 -11.72 2.87 -19.37
C MET A 205 -11.72 4.40 -19.46
N ILE A 206 -12.36 5.04 -18.49
CA ILE A 206 -12.44 6.49 -18.32
C ILE A 206 -11.66 6.83 -17.06
N TYR A 207 -10.38 7.18 -17.20
CA TYR A 207 -9.53 7.49 -16.05
C TYR A 207 -9.95 8.81 -15.39
N LEU A 208 -9.92 8.85 -14.07
CA LEU A 208 -10.24 10.06 -13.32
C LEU A 208 -9.27 11.21 -13.63
N THR A 209 -8.00 10.86 -13.84
CA THR A 209 -6.91 11.80 -14.12
C THR A 209 -7.03 12.50 -15.47
N ASP A 210 -7.74 11.91 -16.43
CA ASP A 210 -7.97 12.52 -17.75
C ASP A 210 -8.92 13.73 -17.69
N TYR A 211 -9.74 13.80 -16.63
CA TYR A 211 -10.77 14.83 -16.48
C TYR A 211 -10.44 15.88 -15.40
N SER A 212 -9.70 15.51 -14.37
CA SER A 212 -9.37 16.46 -13.31
C SER A 212 -8.06 16.15 -12.60
N LYS A 213 -7.13 17.12 -12.61
CA LYS A 213 -5.89 17.05 -11.82
C LYS A 213 -6.15 16.98 -10.30
N LYS A 214 -7.34 17.37 -9.83
CA LYS A 214 -7.71 17.25 -8.41
C LYS A 214 -8.01 15.81 -8.03
N LEU A 215 -8.26 14.94 -9.01
CA LEU A 215 -8.50 13.52 -8.83
C LEU A 215 -7.24 12.65 -9.04
N ASP A 216 -6.11 13.28 -9.30
CA ASP A 216 -4.81 12.62 -9.30
C ASP A 216 -4.20 12.65 -7.89
N TYR A 217 -4.70 11.78 -7.01
CA TYR A 217 -4.31 11.67 -5.62
C TYR A 217 -3.67 10.30 -5.32
N TYR A 218 -2.95 10.22 -4.19
CA TYR A 218 -2.22 9.01 -3.81
C TYR A 218 -3.15 7.91 -3.30
N THR A 219 -3.19 6.81 -4.03
CA THR A 219 -4.00 5.63 -3.67
C THR A 219 -3.37 4.36 -4.23
N PRO A 220 -2.82 3.43 -3.35
CA PRO A 220 -2.75 3.55 -1.89
C PRO A 220 -1.49 4.26 -1.35
N VAL A 221 -1.44 4.42 -0.01
CA VAL A 221 -0.31 4.97 0.74
C VAL A 221 0.07 4.08 1.92
N LEU A 222 1.32 4.18 2.41
CA LEU A 222 1.69 3.66 3.73
C LEU A 222 1.36 4.70 4.79
N ALA A 223 0.77 4.26 5.89
CA ALA A 223 0.35 5.11 7.00
C ALA A 223 0.88 4.61 8.35
N THR A 224 1.00 5.54 9.28
CA THR A 224 1.21 5.30 10.71
C THR A 224 0.46 6.35 11.51
N ASN A 225 0.67 6.42 12.83
CA ASN A 225 0.03 7.43 13.68
C ASN A 225 1.04 8.41 14.29
N GLU A 226 0.55 9.57 14.73
CA GLU A 226 1.38 10.64 15.33
C GLU A 226 2.18 10.15 16.54
N LYS A 227 1.62 9.23 17.35
CA LYS A 227 2.32 8.66 18.50
C LYS A 227 3.53 7.83 18.05
N MET A 228 3.39 7.05 16.98
CA MET A 228 4.50 6.28 16.43
C MET A 228 5.58 7.21 15.90
N ILE A 229 5.21 8.27 15.18
CA ILE A 229 6.13 9.28 14.66
C ILE A 229 6.89 9.96 15.82
N SER A 230 6.21 10.39 16.88
CA SER A 230 6.81 11.15 17.98
C SER A 230 7.61 10.30 18.96
N LYS A 231 7.15 9.08 19.26
CA LYS A 231 7.77 8.22 20.29
C LYS A 231 8.77 7.22 19.72
N ASN A 232 8.59 6.79 18.47
CA ASN A 232 9.39 5.74 17.83
C ASN A 232 9.91 6.14 16.44
N PRO A 233 10.43 7.36 16.20
CA PRO A 233 10.81 7.84 14.86
C PRO A 233 11.87 6.94 14.19
N LYS A 234 12.73 6.30 14.99
CA LYS A 234 13.74 5.35 14.47
C LYS A 234 13.09 4.10 13.87
N ILE A 235 11.98 3.63 14.45
CA ILE A 235 11.23 2.48 13.93
C ILE A 235 10.54 2.87 12.63
N VAL A 236 9.90 4.05 12.59
CA VAL A 236 9.26 4.56 11.36
C VAL A 236 10.29 4.68 10.24
N LYS A 237 11.45 5.27 10.51
CA LYS A 237 12.54 5.40 9.53
C LYS A 237 13.05 4.05 9.04
N ALA A 238 13.25 3.09 9.95
CA ALA A 238 13.69 1.73 9.63
C ALA A 238 12.67 1.00 8.75
N PHE A 239 11.37 1.11 9.07
CA PHE A 239 10.29 0.50 8.31
C PHE A 239 10.21 1.09 6.89
N VAL A 240 10.17 2.41 6.76
CA VAL A 240 10.08 3.09 5.46
C VAL A 240 11.32 2.80 4.60
N ALA A 241 12.52 2.77 5.19
CA ALA A 241 13.73 2.44 4.46
C ALA A 241 13.71 1.01 3.90
N ALA A 242 13.23 0.04 4.67
CA ALA A 242 13.08 -1.35 4.21
C ALA A 242 11.98 -1.49 3.16
N ALA A 243 10.82 -0.86 3.36
CA ALA A 243 9.74 -0.83 2.39
C ALA A 243 10.19 -0.20 1.06
N SER A 244 10.91 0.94 1.11
CA SER A 244 11.47 1.60 -0.06
C SER A 244 12.38 0.66 -0.86
N LYS A 245 13.26 -0.11 -0.21
CA LYS A 245 14.07 -1.13 -0.87
C LYS A 245 13.20 -2.20 -1.55
N GLY A 246 12.13 -2.63 -0.88
CA GLY A 246 11.21 -3.63 -1.39
C GLY A 246 10.45 -3.15 -2.65
N TYR A 247 9.94 -1.92 -2.64
CA TYR A 247 9.25 -1.35 -3.80
C TYR A 247 10.21 -1.04 -4.94
N ASN A 248 11.42 -0.51 -4.67
CA ASN A 248 12.42 -0.33 -5.72
C ASN A 248 12.84 -1.67 -6.34
N PHE A 249 13.00 -2.72 -5.53
CA PHE A 249 13.22 -4.07 -6.06
C PHE A 249 12.08 -4.54 -6.97
N ALA A 250 10.81 -4.28 -6.58
CA ALA A 250 9.64 -4.65 -7.37
C ALA A 250 9.52 -3.84 -8.67
N ILE A 251 10.05 -2.62 -8.72
CA ILE A 251 10.20 -1.82 -9.94
C ILE A 251 11.22 -2.45 -10.88
N ASP A 252 12.41 -2.76 -10.35
CA ASP A 252 13.53 -3.23 -11.15
C ASP A 252 13.42 -4.70 -11.56
N ASN A 253 12.71 -5.52 -10.77
CA ASN A 253 12.60 -6.97 -10.91
C ASN A 253 11.14 -7.46 -10.79
N PRO A 254 10.21 -6.99 -11.65
CA PRO A 254 8.78 -7.23 -11.47
C PRO A 254 8.40 -8.71 -11.47
N LYS A 255 9.06 -9.55 -12.26
CA LYS A 255 8.78 -11.00 -12.32
C LYS A 255 9.17 -11.73 -11.05
N GLU A 256 10.36 -11.41 -10.48
CA GLU A 256 10.80 -12.00 -9.22
C GLU A 256 9.93 -11.50 -8.06
N ALA A 257 9.57 -10.23 -8.07
CA ALA A 257 8.68 -9.62 -7.09
C ALA A 257 7.28 -10.26 -7.09
N ALA A 258 6.70 -10.52 -8.28
CA ALA A 258 5.46 -11.28 -8.42
C ALA A 258 5.57 -12.70 -7.84
N SER A 259 6.68 -13.38 -8.11
CA SER A 259 6.93 -14.74 -7.58
C SER A 259 6.99 -14.75 -6.05
N ILE A 260 7.58 -13.71 -5.43
CA ILE A 260 7.62 -13.55 -3.97
C ILE A 260 6.21 -13.35 -3.41
N LEU A 261 5.40 -12.47 -4.01
CA LEU A 261 4.03 -12.24 -3.58
C LEU A 261 3.19 -13.53 -3.64
N ILE A 262 3.30 -14.27 -4.76
CA ILE A 262 2.60 -15.55 -4.96
C ILE A 262 3.03 -16.60 -3.93
N LYS A 263 4.33 -16.69 -3.64
CA LYS A 263 4.88 -17.63 -2.65
C LYS A 263 4.24 -17.44 -1.28
N ASP A 264 4.11 -16.19 -0.83
CA ASP A 264 3.53 -15.85 0.47
C ASP A 264 1.99 -15.92 0.46
N ASN A 265 1.36 -15.89 -0.73
CA ASN A 265 -0.09 -15.86 -0.91
C ASN A 265 -0.50 -16.83 -2.04
N PRO A 266 -0.46 -18.16 -1.80
CA PRO A 266 -0.61 -19.18 -2.85
C PRO A 266 -2.01 -19.25 -3.46
N ASP A 267 -3.02 -18.66 -2.81
CA ASP A 267 -4.41 -18.62 -3.28
C ASP A 267 -4.65 -17.56 -4.37
N LEU A 268 -3.69 -16.66 -4.62
CA LEU A 268 -3.80 -15.64 -5.66
C LEU A 268 -3.69 -16.26 -7.07
N ASP A 269 -4.45 -15.71 -8.02
CA ASP A 269 -4.27 -16.05 -9.43
C ASP A 269 -2.89 -15.59 -9.92
N LYS A 270 -2.04 -16.57 -10.25
CA LYS A 270 -0.64 -16.34 -10.62
C LYS A 270 -0.51 -15.45 -11.86
N LYS A 271 -1.36 -15.67 -12.87
CA LYS A 271 -1.30 -14.89 -14.12
C LYS A 271 -1.72 -13.44 -13.88
N LEU A 272 -2.73 -13.24 -13.03
CA LEU A 272 -3.15 -11.90 -12.63
C LEU A 272 -2.03 -11.18 -11.88
N VAL A 273 -1.43 -11.83 -10.89
CA VAL A 273 -0.32 -11.23 -10.12
C VAL A 273 0.87 -10.89 -11.03
N GLU A 274 1.30 -11.79 -11.90
CA GLU A 274 2.42 -11.57 -12.82
C GLU A 274 2.18 -10.38 -13.74
N LYS A 275 1.03 -10.33 -14.42
CA LYS A 275 0.69 -9.23 -15.34
C LYS A 275 0.46 -7.91 -14.62
N SER A 276 -0.25 -7.95 -13.49
CA SER A 276 -0.49 -6.78 -12.66
C SER A 276 0.82 -6.18 -12.13
N GLN A 277 1.74 -7.02 -11.64
CA GLN A 277 3.04 -6.57 -11.16
C GLN A 277 3.88 -5.95 -12.27
N GLU A 278 3.89 -6.55 -13.46
CA GLU A 278 4.59 -6.00 -14.62
C GLU A 278 4.03 -4.61 -15.01
N TRP A 279 2.71 -4.45 -15.00
CA TRP A 279 2.05 -3.18 -15.29
C TRP A 279 2.30 -2.12 -14.20
N LEU A 280 2.22 -2.51 -12.92
CA LEU A 280 2.39 -1.59 -11.79
C LEU A 280 3.84 -1.18 -11.55
N ALA A 281 4.83 -1.93 -12.00
CA ALA A 281 6.24 -1.66 -11.72
C ALA A 281 6.62 -0.20 -12.02
N SER A 282 6.22 0.33 -13.17
CA SER A 282 6.48 1.73 -13.52
C SER A 282 5.65 2.73 -12.71
N LYS A 283 4.49 2.33 -12.15
CA LYS A 283 3.54 3.22 -11.47
C LYS A 283 3.88 3.48 -10.00
N TYR A 284 4.69 2.62 -9.39
CA TYR A 284 5.08 2.80 -7.99
C TYR A 284 5.87 4.10 -7.76
N LYS A 285 6.74 4.45 -8.69
CA LYS A 285 7.58 5.64 -8.59
C LYS A 285 7.21 6.71 -9.62
N ASP A 286 6.88 6.30 -10.85
CA ASP A 286 6.53 7.12 -12.01
C ASP A 286 7.49 8.33 -12.16
N ASP A 287 6.98 9.57 -12.14
CA ASP A 287 7.73 10.82 -12.28
C ASP A 287 8.38 11.34 -10.99
N ALA A 288 8.19 10.64 -9.86
CA ALA A 288 8.79 11.06 -8.60
C ALA A 288 10.30 10.81 -8.59
N ASP A 289 11.07 11.67 -7.91
CA ASP A 289 12.51 11.50 -7.78
C ASP A 289 12.89 10.22 -7.03
N ARG A 290 12.06 9.82 -6.07
CA ARG A 290 12.21 8.59 -5.27
C ARG A 290 10.86 7.98 -4.96
N TRP A 291 10.83 6.65 -4.80
CA TRP A 291 9.61 5.98 -4.36
C TRP A 291 9.12 6.54 -3.02
N GLY A 292 7.81 6.68 -2.91
CA GLY A 292 7.13 7.10 -1.69
C GLY A 292 6.99 8.62 -1.52
N GLU A 293 7.62 9.43 -2.36
CA GLU A 293 7.58 10.90 -2.24
C GLU A 293 6.18 11.45 -2.45
N GLN A 294 5.79 12.40 -1.60
CA GLN A 294 4.48 13.03 -1.62
C GLN A 294 4.61 14.55 -1.78
N LYS A 295 3.75 15.15 -2.58
CA LYS A 295 3.71 16.59 -2.85
C LYS A 295 2.53 17.24 -2.12
N LEU A 296 2.77 18.34 -1.42
CA LEU A 296 1.71 19.09 -0.72
C LEU A 296 0.58 19.52 -1.67
N SER A 297 0.92 19.84 -2.92
CA SER A 297 -0.08 20.22 -3.93
C SER A 297 -1.11 19.13 -4.20
N VAL A 298 -0.69 17.87 -4.22
CA VAL A 298 -1.60 16.73 -4.43
C VAL A 298 -2.61 16.60 -3.28
N TRP A 299 -2.14 16.71 -2.04
CA TRP A 299 -3.00 16.71 -0.85
C TRP A 299 -3.99 17.90 -0.83
N LYS A 300 -3.52 19.08 -1.23
CA LYS A 300 -4.37 20.27 -1.34
C LYS A 300 -5.40 20.14 -2.44
N ASN A 301 -5.00 19.71 -3.63
CA ASN A 301 -5.90 19.60 -4.79
C ASN A 301 -7.09 18.70 -4.48
N TYR A 302 -6.86 17.55 -3.83
CA TYR A 302 -7.93 16.65 -3.45
C TYR A 302 -8.83 17.25 -2.35
N ALA A 303 -8.24 17.90 -1.35
CA ALA A 303 -9.03 18.60 -0.32
C ALA A 303 -9.88 19.72 -0.90
N ASP A 304 -9.34 20.48 -1.85
CA ASP A 304 -10.09 21.53 -2.58
C ASP A 304 -11.27 20.93 -3.36
N PHE A 305 -11.05 19.76 -4.02
CA PHE A 305 -12.14 19.03 -4.67
C PHE A 305 -13.27 18.66 -3.69
N LEU A 306 -12.91 18.11 -2.54
CA LEU A 306 -13.89 17.72 -1.51
C LEU A 306 -14.65 18.95 -0.97
N ALA A 307 -13.95 20.07 -0.71
CA ALA A 307 -14.55 21.31 -0.21
C ALA A 307 -15.53 21.92 -1.24
N GLU A 308 -15.16 21.96 -2.51
CA GLU A 308 -16.02 22.45 -3.60
C GLU A 308 -17.31 21.62 -3.73
N ASN A 309 -17.23 20.33 -3.43
CA ASN A 309 -18.38 19.43 -3.45
C ASN A 309 -19.11 19.31 -2.09
N LYS A 310 -18.72 20.12 -1.10
CA LYS A 310 -19.29 20.12 0.27
C LYS A 310 -19.17 18.77 0.99
N LEU A 311 -18.07 18.06 0.71
CA LEU A 311 -17.75 16.76 1.31
C LEU A 311 -16.64 16.85 2.37
N LEU A 312 -16.11 18.04 2.60
CA LEU A 312 -15.09 18.31 3.61
C LEU A 312 -15.67 19.27 4.64
N GLU A 313 -16.16 18.74 5.75
CA GLU A 313 -16.67 19.53 6.87
C GLU A 313 -15.54 19.71 7.88
N GLY A 314 -15.00 20.93 7.99
CA GLY A 314 -13.96 21.26 8.96
C GLY A 314 -12.68 21.81 8.33
N ASN A 315 -11.66 22.03 9.18
CA ASN A 315 -10.39 22.61 8.77
C ASN A 315 -9.35 21.50 8.50
N PHE A 316 -9.26 21.06 7.27
CA PHE A 316 -8.21 20.16 6.86
C PHE A 316 -6.85 20.86 6.77
N LYS A 317 -5.85 20.29 7.40
CA LYS A 317 -4.47 20.78 7.36
C LYS A 317 -3.59 19.81 6.57
N PRO A 318 -3.37 20.02 5.28
CA PRO A 318 -2.66 19.07 4.42
C PRO A 318 -1.26 18.72 4.93
N LYS A 319 -0.54 19.68 5.54
CA LYS A 319 0.80 19.46 6.11
C LYS A 319 0.84 18.50 7.30
N GLU A 320 -0.30 18.29 7.97
CA GLU A 320 -0.41 17.36 9.10
C GLU A 320 -0.85 15.95 8.65
N ALA A 321 -1.28 15.80 7.39
CA ALA A 321 -1.80 14.54 6.87
C ALA A 321 -0.71 13.61 6.32
N PHE A 322 0.46 14.13 5.99
CA PHE A 322 1.58 13.35 5.46
C PHE A 322 2.93 13.88 5.89
N THR A 323 3.97 13.06 5.75
CA THR A 323 5.38 13.47 5.89
C THR A 323 6.28 12.65 4.96
N ASN A 324 7.33 13.31 4.45
CA ASN A 324 8.43 12.69 3.69
C ASN A 324 9.70 12.51 4.54
N ASP A 325 9.68 12.87 5.83
CA ASP A 325 10.87 12.95 6.69
C ASP A 325 11.54 11.60 6.95
N PHE A 326 10.81 10.51 6.73
CA PHE A 326 11.29 9.15 6.95
C PHE A 326 11.75 8.45 5.67
N LEU A 327 11.51 9.04 4.51
CA LEU A 327 11.99 8.50 3.24
C LEU A 327 13.52 8.51 3.19
N PRO A 328 14.16 7.48 2.59
CA PRO A 328 15.59 7.51 2.32
C PRO A 328 16.00 8.77 1.55
N ALA A 329 17.25 9.21 1.70
CA ALA A 329 17.79 10.28 0.88
C ALA A 329 17.71 9.92 -0.62
N LYS A 330 17.63 10.96 -1.46
CA LYS A 330 17.65 10.82 -2.93
C LYS A 330 18.98 10.22 -3.40
#